data_7bc0da706ffb440dbcfb34318a87d754
#
_entry.id   7bc0da706ffb440dbcfb34318a87d754
#
_cell.length_a   1.000
_cell.length_b   1.000
_cell.length_c   1.000
_cell.angle_alpha   90.00
_cell.angle_beta   90.00
_cell.angle_gamma   90.00
#
_symmetry.space_group_name_H-M   'P 1'
#
loop_
_entity.id
_entity.type
_entity.pdbx_description
1 polymer ?
#
loop_
_entity_poly.entity_id
_entity_poly.type
_entity_poly.pdbx_seq_one_letter_code
_entity_poly.pdbx_strand_id
1 'polypeptide(L)'
;TAEGHSVRALYMYTAMADLARIKKDSKMLRTCKSLWRNIIDRRLYVHGGVGSSHIGERFTFDYDLPNDIAYAETCASIALMFFAERLSRIERNSEYADIIEKALYNTILASTSANGKGFFYDNYLECIPEFLVFQQRRHGIRDEYHTCSCCPPNINRLIADLGKYIYSSCSEGINVHQYISSESCFKIDGDSV
;
A
#
# COMPACT_ATOMS: atom_id res chain seq x y z
N THR A 1 14.71 -4.86 10.06
CA THR A 1 14.30 -5.15 8.68
C THR A 1 12.84 -5.59 8.64
N ALA A 2 12.15 -5.31 7.52
CA ALA A 2 10.80 -5.79 7.28
C ALA A 2 10.88 -7.28 6.88
N GLU A 3 10.17 -8.14 7.60
CA GLU A 3 10.25 -9.59 7.43
C GLU A 3 8.88 -10.25 7.59
N GLY A 4 8.80 -11.48 7.11
CA GLY A 4 7.61 -12.32 7.22
C GLY A 4 6.55 -11.99 6.17
N HIS A 5 5.36 -12.48 6.37
CA HIS A 5 4.23 -12.26 5.47
C HIS A 5 3.94 -10.77 5.32
N SER A 6 4.01 -10.25 4.10
CA SER A 6 4.03 -8.81 3.82
C SER A 6 2.78 -8.09 4.32
N VAL A 7 1.59 -8.64 4.10
CA VAL A 7 0.33 -8.04 4.56
C VAL A 7 0.27 -7.97 6.09
N ARG A 8 0.53 -9.11 6.76
CA ARG A 8 0.48 -9.17 8.24
C ARG A 8 1.52 -8.27 8.89
N ALA A 9 2.72 -8.21 8.33
CA ALA A 9 3.77 -7.32 8.82
C ALA A 9 3.34 -5.85 8.72
N LEU A 10 2.83 -5.43 7.56
CA LEU A 10 2.37 -4.06 7.35
C LEU A 10 1.17 -3.67 8.21
N TYR A 11 0.22 -4.59 8.44
CA TYR A 11 -0.85 -4.34 9.42
C TYR A 11 -0.31 -4.18 10.84
N MET A 12 0.67 -4.99 11.24
CA MET A 12 1.34 -4.84 12.54
C MET A 12 2.05 -3.47 12.61
N TYR A 13 2.78 -3.07 11.57
CA TYR A 13 3.48 -1.77 11.55
C TYR A 13 2.49 -0.59 11.58
N THR A 14 1.33 -0.72 10.94
CA THR A 14 0.23 0.25 11.02
C THR A 14 -0.25 0.41 12.47
N ALA A 15 -0.50 -0.69 13.16
CA ALA A 15 -0.90 -0.67 14.57
C ALA A 15 0.21 -0.10 15.48
N MET A 16 1.48 -0.45 15.21
CA MET A 16 2.62 0.12 15.94
C MET A 16 2.71 1.64 15.78
N ALA A 17 2.46 2.18 14.58
CA ALA A 17 2.45 3.62 14.35
C ALA A 17 1.33 4.31 15.13
N ASP A 18 0.12 3.75 15.15
CA ASP A 18 -0.98 4.27 15.97
C ASP A 18 -0.64 4.25 17.47
N LEU A 19 -0.09 3.14 17.96
CA LEU A 19 0.33 3.03 19.36
C LEU A 19 1.45 4.02 19.70
N ALA A 20 2.43 4.19 18.81
CA ALA A 20 3.51 5.16 19.01
C ALA A 20 2.96 6.58 19.14
N ARG A 21 1.97 6.95 18.30
CA ARG A 21 1.29 8.24 18.36
C ARG A 21 0.49 8.43 19.66
N ILE A 22 -0.37 7.45 20.00
CA ILE A 22 -1.27 7.55 21.16
C ILE A 22 -0.48 7.53 22.48
N LYS A 23 0.54 6.68 22.58
CA LYS A 23 1.38 6.53 23.76
C LYS A 23 2.53 7.54 23.81
N LYS A 24 2.75 8.33 22.76
CA LYS A 24 3.92 9.21 22.59
C LYS A 24 5.24 8.43 22.74
N ASP A 25 5.26 7.17 22.28
CA ASP A 25 6.43 6.28 22.40
C ASP A 25 7.43 6.56 21.27
N SER A 26 8.45 7.33 21.59
CA SER A 26 9.51 7.69 20.65
C SER A 26 10.38 6.50 20.21
N LYS A 27 10.50 5.44 21.03
CA LYS A 27 11.26 4.24 20.67
C LYS A 27 10.48 3.43 19.62
N MET A 28 9.20 3.24 19.83
CA MET A 28 8.32 2.56 18.85
C MET A 28 8.26 3.36 17.53
N LEU A 29 8.16 4.68 17.60
CA LEU A 29 8.19 5.54 16.40
C LEU A 29 9.49 5.39 15.61
N ARG A 30 10.65 5.38 16.27
CA ARG A 30 11.93 5.13 15.59
C ARG A 30 11.95 3.76 14.90
N THR A 31 11.39 2.74 15.53
CA THR A 31 11.26 1.42 14.92
C THR A 31 10.38 1.45 13.67
N CYS A 32 9.22 2.12 13.73
CA CYS A 32 8.34 2.29 12.57
C CYS A 32 9.07 3.00 11.42
N LYS A 33 9.79 4.08 11.70
CA LYS A 33 10.57 4.81 10.69
C LYS A 33 11.69 3.96 10.09
N SER A 34 12.38 3.16 10.90
CA SER A 34 13.40 2.23 10.40
C SER A 34 12.82 1.16 9.49
N LEU A 35 11.64 0.61 9.83
CA LEU A 35 10.92 -0.34 8.99
C LEU A 35 10.44 0.33 7.70
N TRP A 36 9.91 1.55 7.79
CA TRP A 36 9.52 2.35 6.63
C TRP A 36 10.71 2.54 5.67
N ARG A 37 11.84 3.03 6.16
CA ARG A 37 13.05 3.22 5.35
C ARG A 37 13.50 1.91 4.68
N ASN A 38 13.52 0.81 5.43
CA ASN A 38 13.91 -0.48 4.85
C ASN A 38 12.98 -0.90 3.71
N ILE A 39 11.67 -0.67 3.85
CA ILE A 39 10.70 -1.01 2.80
C ILE A 39 10.89 -0.11 1.58
N ILE A 40 10.86 1.21 1.79
CA ILE A 40 10.84 2.17 0.68
C ILE A 40 12.16 2.20 -0.08
N ASP A 41 13.29 2.14 0.62
CA ASP A 41 14.60 2.25 0.01
C ASP A 41 15.07 0.95 -0.66
N ARG A 42 14.53 -0.22 -0.25
CA ARG A 42 15.14 -1.50 -0.61
C ARG A 42 14.19 -2.60 -1.04
N ARG A 43 12.88 -2.46 -0.81
CA ARG A 43 11.90 -3.55 -1.00
C ARG A 43 10.63 -3.11 -1.71
N LEU A 44 10.60 -1.88 -2.20
CA LEU A 44 9.51 -1.31 -2.96
C LEU A 44 9.74 -1.51 -4.45
N TYR A 45 8.80 -2.15 -5.11
CA TYR A 45 8.76 -2.21 -6.56
C TYR A 45 8.40 -0.86 -7.18
N VAL A 46 8.81 -0.63 -8.42
CA VAL A 46 8.58 0.62 -9.15
C VAL A 46 7.11 1.00 -9.23
N HIS A 47 6.20 0.04 -9.26
CA HIS A 47 4.74 0.27 -9.32
C HIS A 47 4.09 0.47 -7.93
N GLY A 48 4.85 0.40 -6.84
CA GLY A 48 4.31 0.57 -5.48
C GLY A 48 3.95 -0.74 -4.77
N GLY A 49 4.22 -1.88 -5.38
CA GLY A 49 4.05 -3.19 -4.77
C GLY A 49 5.17 -3.54 -3.81
N VAL A 50 4.91 -4.43 -2.86
CA VAL A 50 5.87 -4.94 -1.88
C VAL A 50 5.63 -6.44 -1.61
N GLY A 51 6.69 -7.14 -1.17
CA GLY A 51 6.65 -8.58 -0.92
C GLY A 51 6.94 -9.36 -2.20
N SER A 52 8.19 -9.78 -2.38
CA SER A 52 8.67 -10.38 -3.63
C SER A 52 8.36 -11.88 -3.75
N SER A 53 8.19 -12.60 -2.63
CA SER A 53 8.04 -14.04 -2.66
C SER A 53 6.59 -14.51 -2.50
N HIS A 54 6.16 -15.41 -3.41
CA HIS A 54 4.90 -16.14 -3.26
C HIS A 54 4.96 -17.22 -2.16
N ILE A 55 6.17 -17.70 -1.83
CA ILE A 55 6.35 -18.67 -0.75
C ILE A 55 6.19 -17.96 0.60
N GLY A 56 5.06 -18.19 1.24
CA GLY A 56 4.69 -17.50 2.49
C GLY A 56 4.31 -16.04 2.31
N GLU A 57 4.07 -15.58 1.08
CA GLU A 57 3.54 -14.24 0.73
C GLU A 57 4.33 -13.12 1.43
N ARG A 58 5.68 -13.19 1.34
CA ARG A 58 6.55 -12.50 2.28
C ARG A 58 7.54 -11.55 1.66
N PHE A 59 8.05 -10.67 2.51
CA PHE A 59 9.32 -9.99 2.28
C PHE A 59 10.47 -11.00 2.24
N THR A 60 11.43 -10.74 1.36
CA THR A 60 12.69 -11.50 1.25
C THR A 60 13.85 -10.63 1.75
N PHE A 61 15.01 -10.71 1.14
CA PHE A 61 16.15 -9.86 1.47
C PHE A 61 16.12 -8.51 0.71
N ASP A 62 16.99 -7.59 1.11
CA ASP A 62 17.08 -6.26 0.51
C ASP A 62 17.43 -6.35 -0.99
N TYR A 63 16.74 -5.56 -1.81
CA TYR A 63 16.90 -5.49 -3.27
C TYR A 63 16.52 -6.77 -4.06
N ASP A 64 15.86 -7.72 -3.42
CA ASP A 64 15.26 -8.86 -4.12
C ASP A 64 13.93 -8.42 -4.75
N LEU A 65 14.03 -7.84 -5.94
CA LEU A 65 12.93 -7.24 -6.69
C LEU A 65 12.87 -7.78 -8.13
N PRO A 66 12.77 -9.10 -8.33
CA PRO A 66 12.64 -9.68 -9.66
C PRO A 66 11.32 -9.26 -10.32
N ASN A 67 11.32 -9.04 -11.63
CA ASN A 67 10.14 -8.58 -12.37
C ASN A 67 9.15 -9.70 -12.68
N ASP A 68 9.67 -10.83 -13.10
CA ASP A 68 8.94 -12.01 -13.59
C ASP A 68 8.30 -12.85 -12.48
N ILE A 69 8.88 -12.82 -11.29
CA ILE A 69 8.41 -13.55 -10.11
C ILE A 69 7.96 -12.65 -8.96
N ALA A 70 7.77 -11.36 -9.24
CA ALA A 70 7.23 -10.41 -8.27
C ALA A 70 5.88 -10.91 -7.75
N TYR A 71 5.77 -11.19 -6.46
CA TYR A 71 4.47 -11.52 -5.88
C TYR A 71 3.61 -10.27 -5.73
N ALA A 72 4.13 -9.27 -5.03
CA ALA A 72 3.52 -7.96 -4.88
C ALA A 72 1.99 -8.02 -4.73
N GLU A 73 1.53 -8.72 -3.68
CA GLU A 73 0.11 -8.92 -3.40
C GLU A 73 -0.63 -7.59 -3.32
N THR A 74 -1.81 -7.50 -3.95
CA THR A 74 -2.64 -6.29 -3.89
C THR A 74 -2.97 -5.88 -2.45
N CYS A 75 -3.23 -6.84 -1.55
CA CYS A 75 -3.43 -6.54 -0.13
C CYS A 75 -2.19 -5.95 0.55
N ALA A 76 -0.98 -6.31 0.12
CA ALA A 76 0.25 -5.76 0.69
C ALA A 76 0.43 -4.29 0.29
N SER A 77 0.10 -3.93 -0.95
CA SER A 77 0.11 -2.53 -1.41
C SER A 77 -0.92 -1.69 -0.66
N ILE A 78 -2.12 -2.23 -0.39
CA ILE A 78 -3.14 -1.57 0.44
C ILE A 78 -2.64 -1.38 1.88
N ALA A 79 -2.02 -2.41 2.45
CA ALA A 79 -1.47 -2.35 3.80
C ALA A 79 -0.30 -1.35 3.91
N LEU A 80 0.50 -1.19 2.84
CA LEU A 80 1.53 -0.15 2.75
C LEU A 80 0.91 1.26 2.80
N MET A 81 -0.19 1.48 2.09
CA MET A 81 -0.94 2.75 2.17
C MET A 81 -1.43 3.02 3.60
N PHE A 82 -1.95 2.01 4.29
CA PHE A 82 -2.38 2.18 5.69
C PHE A 82 -1.23 2.56 6.60
N PHE A 83 -0.08 1.95 6.42
CA PHE A 83 1.12 2.28 7.20
C PHE A 83 1.60 3.71 6.90
N ALA A 84 1.68 4.09 5.64
CA ALA A 84 2.05 5.44 5.21
C ALA A 84 1.12 6.51 5.82
N GLU A 85 -0.19 6.27 5.75
CA GLU A 85 -1.19 7.19 6.29
C GLU A 85 -1.07 7.33 7.82
N ARG A 86 -0.76 6.25 8.56
CA ARG A 86 -0.53 6.36 10.01
C ARG A 86 0.73 7.14 10.36
N LEU A 87 1.79 7.01 9.56
CA LEU A 87 3.00 7.81 9.73
C LEU A 87 2.76 9.29 9.41
N SER A 88 1.97 9.60 8.38
CA SER A 88 1.61 10.97 8.02
C SER A 88 0.83 11.72 9.11
N ARG A 89 0.09 10.99 9.96
CA ARG A 89 -0.57 11.56 11.14
C ARG A 89 0.38 11.95 12.27
N ILE A 90 1.63 11.48 12.21
CA ILE A 90 2.63 11.74 13.26
C ILE A 90 3.56 12.87 12.83
N GLU A 91 3.94 12.87 11.55
CA GLU A 91 4.84 13.87 11.00
C GLU A 91 4.44 14.25 9.57
N ARG A 92 4.64 15.51 9.23
CA ARG A 92 4.37 16.03 7.90
C ARG A 92 5.55 15.71 6.98
N ASN A 93 5.36 14.77 6.07
CA ASN A 93 6.34 14.38 5.07
C ASN A 93 5.61 13.96 3.80
N SER A 94 5.87 14.63 2.67
CA SER A 94 5.23 14.35 1.37
C SER A 94 5.49 12.96 0.86
N GLU A 95 6.60 12.33 1.23
CA GLU A 95 6.95 10.98 0.81
C GLU A 95 5.84 9.96 1.13
N TYR A 96 5.14 10.13 2.26
CA TYR A 96 4.02 9.24 2.60
C TYR A 96 2.90 9.36 1.58
N ALA A 97 2.58 10.58 1.15
CA ALA A 97 1.56 10.83 0.12
C ALA A 97 2.01 10.31 -1.25
N ASP A 98 3.28 10.48 -1.61
CA ASP A 98 3.85 10.00 -2.86
C ASP A 98 3.77 8.47 -2.96
N ILE A 99 4.04 7.76 -1.86
CA ILE A 99 3.94 6.30 -1.80
C ILE A 99 2.48 5.84 -1.85
N ILE A 100 1.57 6.54 -1.18
CA ILE A 100 0.13 6.29 -1.26
C ILE A 100 -0.34 6.44 -2.70
N GLU A 101 0.01 7.52 -3.38
CA GLU A 101 -0.34 7.76 -4.77
C GLU A 101 0.20 6.67 -5.69
N LYS A 102 1.49 6.35 -5.56
CA LYS A 102 2.13 5.29 -6.34
C LYS A 102 1.43 3.94 -6.19
N ALA A 103 1.19 3.51 -4.96
CA ALA A 103 0.52 2.23 -4.68
C ALA A 103 -0.93 2.24 -5.18
N LEU A 104 -1.66 3.34 -4.97
CA LEU A 104 -3.05 3.48 -5.37
C LEU A 104 -3.22 3.33 -6.87
N TYR A 105 -2.50 4.14 -7.66
CA TYR A 105 -2.73 4.18 -9.11
C TYR A 105 -2.04 3.04 -9.86
N ASN A 106 -0.84 2.66 -9.47
CA ASN A 106 -0.03 1.73 -10.28
C ASN A 106 -0.12 0.26 -9.84
N THR A 107 -0.58 -0.02 -8.62
CA THR A 107 -0.77 -1.41 -8.17
C THR A 107 -2.25 -1.68 -7.90
N ILE A 108 -2.89 -0.92 -7.04
CA ILE A 108 -4.22 -1.26 -6.52
C ILE A 108 -5.30 -1.04 -7.58
N LEU A 109 -5.40 0.15 -8.16
CA LEU A 109 -6.37 0.42 -9.23
C LEU A 109 -6.03 -0.35 -10.49
N ALA A 110 -4.74 -0.45 -10.84
CA ALA A 110 -4.30 -1.26 -11.96
C ALA A 110 -4.56 -2.76 -11.77
N SER A 111 -4.69 -3.24 -10.55
CA SER A 111 -5.08 -4.64 -10.30
C SER A 111 -6.53 -4.93 -10.68
N THR A 112 -7.39 -3.93 -10.76
CA THR A 112 -8.82 -4.10 -11.04
C THR A 112 -9.10 -3.95 -12.54
N SER A 113 -9.92 -4.82 -13.09
CA SER A 113 -10.36 -4.72 -14.49
C SER A 113 -11.26 -3.50 -14.71
N ALA A 114 -11.29 -2.96 -15.93
CA ALA A 114 -12.10 -1.79 -16.27
C ALA A 114 -13.62 -1.99 -16.02
N ASN A 115 -14.12 -3.23 -16.09
CA ASN A 115 -15.50 -3.57 -15.78
C ASN A 115 -15.76 -3.83 -14.28
N GLY A 116 -14.71 -3.75 -13.44
CA GLY A 116 -14.80 -3.96 -12.00
C GLY A 116 -15.00 -5.39 -11.54
N LYS A 117 -14.99 -6.39 -12.44
CA LYS A 117 -15.31 -7.78 -12.11
C LYS A 117 -14.09 -8.66 -11.86
N GLY A 118 -12.96 -8.33 -12.48
CA GLY A 118 -11.74 -9.10 -12.37
C GLY A 118 -10.65 -8.34 -11.63
N PHE A 119 -9.70 -9.07 -11.04
CA PHE A 119 -8.58 -8.46 -10.32
C PHE A 119 -7.33 -9.34 -10.36
N PHE A 120 -6.17 -8.70 -10.15
CA PHE A 120 -4.94 -9.39 -9.85
C PHE A 120 -4.80 -9.60 -8.34
N TYR A 121 -4.49 -10.81 -7.94
CA TYR A 121 -4.07 -11.12 -6.58
C TYR A 121 -2.62 -10.64 -6.38
N ASP A 122 -1.75 -11.09 -7.27
CA ASP A 122 -0.33 -10.77 -7.36
C ASP A 122 -0.05 -9.92 -8.61
N ASN A 123 0.87 -8.95 -8.48
CA ASN A 123 1.12 -7.93 -9.49
C ASN A 123 2.55 -8.05 -10.04
N TYR A 124 2.70 -8.80 -11.13
CA TYR A 124 3.97 -8.95 -11.83
C TYR A 124 4.33 -7.69 -12.60
N LEU A 125 5.63 -7.43 -12.75
CA LEU A 125 6.15 -6.38 -13.64
C LEU A 125 6.45 -6.90 -15.03
N GLU A 126 6.61 -8.23 -15.16
CA GLU A 126 6.90 -8.89 -16.42
C GLU A 126 6.06 -10.16 -16.54
N CYS A 127 5.32 -10.27 -17.64
CA CYS A 127 4.53 -11.45 -17.98
C CYS A 127 5.09 -12.05 -19.25
N ILE A 128 5.77 -13.18 -19.14
CA ILE A 128 6.27 -13.96 -20.29
C ILE A 128 5.34 -15.16 -20.45
N PRO A 129 4.48 -15.19 -21.51
CA PRO A 129 3.46 -16.24 -21.66
C PRO A 129 4.02 -17.66 -21.60
N GLU A 130 5.20 -17.88 -22.18
CA GLU A 130 5.86 -19.16 -22.25
C GLU A 130 6.29 -19.67 -20.86
N PHE A 131 6.55 -18.77 -19.91
CA PHE A 131 6.98 -19.11 -18.56
C PHE A 131 5.81 -19.21 -17.57
N LEU A 132 4.66 -18.64 -17.86
CA LEU A 132 3.50 -18.67 -16.95
C LEU A 132 3.09 -20.10 -16.59
N VAL A 133 3.19 -21.04 -17.55
CA VAL A 133 2.88 -22.47 -17.35
C VAL A 133 3.87 -23.12 -16.37
N PHE A 134 5.15 -22.79 -16.48
CA PHE A 134 6.20 -23.35 -15.62
C PHE A 134 6.20 -22.76 -14.21
N GLN A 135 5.73 -21.54 -14.08
CA GLN A 135 5.66 -20.84 -12.79
C GLN A 135 4.43 -21.22 -11.96
N GLN A 136 3.58 -22.14 -12.42
CA GLN A 136 2.30 -22.49 -11.82
C GLN A 136 1.40 -21.27 -11.59
N ARG A 137 1.61 -20.23 -12.39
CA ARG A 137 0.96 -18.94 -12.22
C ARG A 137 -0.23 -18.82 -13.15
N ARG A 138 -1.18 -18.10 -12.66
CA ARG A 138 -2.38 -17.77 -13.41
C ARG A 138 -2.01 -16.89 -14.60
N HIS A 139 -2.84 -16.94 -15.62
CA HIS A 139 -2.69 -16.15 -16.84
C HIS A 139 -2.47 -14.66 -16.49
N GLY A 140 -1.76 -13.92 -17.33
CA GLY A 140 -1.58 -12.47 -17.18
C GLY A 140 -2.87 -11.66 -17.40
N ILE A 141 -4.00 -12.21 -16.97
CA ILE A 141 -5.33 -11.62 -17.01
C ILE A 141 -5.89 -11.50 -15.59
N ARG A 142 -6.78 -10.55 -15.39
CA ARG A 142 -7.48 -10.37 -14.13
C ARG A 142 -8.61 -11.39 -14.02
N ASP A 143 -8.53 -12.22 -13.00
CA ASP A 143 -9.52 -13.28 -12.76
C ASP A 143 -10.71 -12.74 -11.97
N GLU A 144 -11.91 -13.24 -12.26
CA GLU A 144 -13.14 -12.92 -11.50
C GLU A 144 -13.20 -13.69 -10.18
N TYR A 145 -12.44 -14.77 -10.07
CA TYR A 145 -12.42 -15.63 -8.89
C TYR A 145 -11.02 -16.13 -8.53
N HIS A 146 -10.71 -16.09 -7.24
CA HIS A 146 -9.53 -16.71 -6.65
C HIS A 146 -9.94 -17.61 -5.48
N THR A 147 -9.19 -18.68 -5.24
CA THR A 147 -9.43 -19.58 -4.10
C THR A 147 -9.38 -18.83 -2.76
N CYS A 148 -8.45 -17.88 -2.63
CA CYS A 148 -8.43 -16.91 -1.54
C CYS A 148 -8.85 -15.54 -2.09
N SER A 149 -10.00 -15.04 -1.67
CA SER A 149 -10.58 -13.79 -2.16
C SER A 149 -10.40 -12.64 -1.15
N CYS A 150 -9.20 -12.44 -0.61
CA CYS A 150 -8.91 -11.37 0.34
C CYS A 150 -8.80 -9.99 -0.34
N CYS A 151 -8.31 -9.92 -1.58
CA CYS A 151 -8.05 -8.66 -2.26
C CYS A 151 -9.31 -7.86 -2.62
N PRO A 152 -10.39 -8.43 -3.18
CA PRO A 152 -11.57 -7.65 -3.53
C PRO A 152 -12.22 -6.90 -2.36
N PRO A 153 -12.51 -7.54 -1.22
CA PRO A 153 -13.08 -6.80 -0.08
C PRO A 153 -12.10 -5.77 0.49
N ASN A 154 -10.80 -6.01 0.38
CA ASN A 154 -9.79 -5.04 0.81
C ASN A 154 -9.74 -3.81 -0.11
N ILE A 155 -9.85 -4.00 -1.43
CA ILE A 155 -9.99 -2.91 -2.41
C ILE A 155 -11.28 -2.13 -2.13
N ASN A 156 -12.42 -2.81 -1.95
CA ASN A 156 -13.70 -2.16 -1.66
C ASN A 156 -13.64 -1.32 -0.38
N ARG A 157 -13.01 -1.85 0.67
CA ARG A 157 -12.79 -1.10 1.92
C ARG A 157 -11.94 0.15 1.69
N LEU A 158 -10.86 0.04 0.92
CA LEU A 158 -9.99 1.17 0.61
C LEU A 158 -10.75 2.25 -0.17
N ILE A 159 -11.49 1.86 -1.22
CA ILE A 159 -12.25 2.79 -2.05
C ILE A 159 -13.33 3.50 -1.22
N ALA A 160 -14.04 2.78 -0.36
CA ALA A 160 -15.03 3.36 0.54
C ALA A 160 -14.41 4.40 1.52
N ASP A 161 -13.14 4.23 1.86
CA ASP A 161 -12.40 5.11 2.76
C ASP A 161 -11.46 6.11 2.03
N LEU A 162 -11.53 6.20 0.70
CA LEU A 162 -10.58 6.94 -0.12
C LEU A 162 -10.47 8.42 0.29
N GLY A 163 -11.55 9.03 0.74
CA GLY A 163 -11.58 10.40 1.24
C GLY A 163 -10.53 10.69 2.32
N LYS A 164 -10.14 9.69 3.11
CA LYS A 164 -9.11 9.85 4.16
C LYS A 164 -7.70 10.09 3.62
N TYR A 165 -7.47 9.81 2.33
CA TYR A 165 -6.17 9.90 1.68
C TYR A 165 -6.04 11.14 0.78
N ILE A 166 -7.13 11.89 0.59
CA ILE A 166 -7.15 13.05 -0.32
C ILE A 166 -6.61 14.29 0.37
N TYR A 167 -7.08 14.55 1.59
CA TYR A 167 -6.74 15.75 2.34
C TYR A 167 -6.40 15.46 3.79
N SER A 168 -5.62 16.34 4.39
CA SER A 168 -5.51 16.45 5.84
C SER A 168 -5.44 17.92 6.26
N SER A 169 -5.89 18.23 7.46
CA SER A 169 -5.78 19.56 8.05
C SER A 169 -4.79 19.60 9.20
N CYS A 170 -4.12 20.72 9.37
CA CYS A 170 -3.28 21.01 10.51
C CYS A 170 -3.48 22.50 10.93
N SER A 171 -2.81 22.94 11.99
CA SER A 171 -2.86 24.35 12.43
C SER A 171 -2.38 25.36 11.40
N GLU A 172 -1.60 24.91 10.41
CA GLU A 172 -1.03 25.79 9.36
C GLU A 172 -1.88 25.81 8.08
N GLY A 173 -2.93 24.97 7.99
CA GLY A 173 -3.80 24.89 6.81
C GLY A 173 -4.16 23.47 6.38
N ILE A 174 -4.43 23.31 5.08
CA ILE A 174 -4.86 22.07 4.47
C ILE A 174 -3.72 21.51 3.61
N ASN A 175 -3.43 20.22 3.78
CA ASN A 175 -2.54 19.50 2.88
C ASN A 175 -3.39 18.74 1.85
N VAL A 176 -3.09 18.92 0.58
CA VAL A 176 -3.66 18.15 -0.53
C VAL A 176 -2.70 17.01 -0.84
N HIS A 177 -3.12 15.76 -0.63
CA HIS A 177 -2.31 14.57 -0.83
C HIS A 177 -2.58 13.90 -2.18
N GLN A 178 -3.82 14.00 -2.66
CA GLN A 178 -4.22 13.41 -3.93
C GLN A 178 -5.05 14.41 -4.72
N TYR A 179 -4.75 14.58 -6.00
CA TYR A 179 -5.50 15.45 -6.91
C TYR A 179 -6.65 14.69 -7.56
N ILE A 180 -7.64 14.36 -6.72
CA ILE A 180 -8.86 13.65 -7.14
C ILE A 180 -10.01 14.67 -7.14
N SER A 181 -10.86 14.65 -8.16
CA SER A 181 -12.06 15.47 -8.21
C SER A 181 -12.95 15.17 -7.00
N SER A 182 -13.08 16.17 -6.11
CA SER A 182 -13.76 16.00 -4.82
C SER A 182 -14.20 17.34 -4.26
N GLU A 183 -15.14 17.28 -3.35
CA GLU A 183 -15.61 18.42 -2.55
C GLU A 183 -15.42 18.10 -1.07
N SER A 184 -14.84 19.02 -0.33
CA SER A 184 -14.57 18.84 1.11
C SER A 184 -14.75 20.16 1.82
N CYS A 185 -15.26 20.09 3.06
CA CYS A 185 -15.43 21.27 3.94
C CYS A 185 -14.50 21.09 5.14
N PHE A 186 -13.68 22.10 5.40
CA PHE A 186 -12.77 22.14 6.54
C PHE A 186 -13.14 23.26 7.50
N LYS A 187 -12.84 23.10 8.78
CA LYS A 187 -12.85 24.15 9.78
C LYS A 187 -11.43 24.53 10.13
N ILE A 188 -11.05 25.76 9.83
CA ILE A 188 -9.74 26.34 10.17
C ILE A 188 -10.03 27.53 11.07
N ASP A 189 -9.49 27.54 12.29
CA ASP A 189 -9.66 28.59 13.29
C ASP A 189 -11.14 28.98 13.57
N GLY A 190 -12.05 28.04 13.38
CA GLY A 190 -13.49 28.25 13.60
C GLY A 190 -14.29 28.64 12.35
N ASP A 191 -13.62 29.00 11.28
CA ASP A 191 -14.24 29.30 9.99
C ASP A 191 -14.34 28.06 9.10
N SER A 192 -15.41 27.97 8.31
CA SER A 192 -15.58 26.91 7.30
C SER A 192 -14.90 27.32 5.99
N VAL A 193 -14.06 26.49 5.45
CA VAL A 193 -13.33 26.67 4.18
C VAL A 193 -13.65 25.53 3.24
#